data_770c90947c3c71120d4b5d10133a11ae
#
_entry.id   770c90947c3c71120d4b5d10133a11ae
#
_cell.length_a   1.000
_cell.length_b   1.000
_cell.length_c   1.000
_cell.angle_alpha   90.00
_cell.angle_beta   90.00
_cell.angle_gamma   90.00
#
_symmetry.space_group_name_H-M   'P 1'
#
loop_
_entity.id
_entity.type
_entity.pdbx_description
1 polymer ?
#
loop_
_entity_poly.entity_id
_entity_poly.type
_entity_poly.pdbx_seq_one_letter_code
_entity_poly.pdbx_strand_id
1 'polypeptide(L)'
;MGAPLADQPPADQPPAADSGALKRATQAPAGQSEKTPITSLAGQGRAQVMQAISQATARLAENGVASAHSDARQLAEFVLGQKLYLLSQAPQDFFDRYEQVITRRAGREPLQLITGRMYFRYLELLSQPGVFIVRPETEVVAGAAIEAASALAAPLVVDLCTGSGAIACALASEVPSCRVWAVELDPQAAALARANAQKNQANVNVIEADATGPLTELAEIEGQVDVVVTNPPYVPAGLIEDSETASYDPPLALFGGGVAGLEVPLKLIKRAFSLLRVGGVLVMEHDPSQAEALVKAAKAAGFSQGECHQDLTGRQRYLQAVK
;
A
#
# COMPACT_ATOMS: atom_id res chain seq x y z
N MET A 1 23.38 -34.23 -63.07
CA MET A 1 22.44 -33.21 -63.50
C MET A 1 21.61 -32.85 -62.27
N GLY A 2 21.96 -31.75 -61.65
CA GLY A 2 21.34 -31.29 -60.43
C GLY A 2 20.18 -30.36 -60.74
N ALA A 3 19.11 -30.49 -59.97
CA ALA A 3 18.01 -29.52 -59.94
C ALA A 3 18.26 -28.56 -58.74
N PRO A 4 17.94 -27.27 -58.89
CA PRO A 4 18.26 -26.28 -57.83
C PRO A 4 17.20 -26.30 -56.71
N LEU A 5 17.71 -26.08 -55.51
CA LEU A 5 16.92 -25.84 -54.26
C LEU A 5 16.16 -24.51 -54.40
N ALA A 6 14.87 -24.57 -54.14
CA ALA A 6 13.98 -23.40 -54.05
C ALA A 6 14.24 -22.61 -52.77
N ASP A 7 14.33 -21.29 -52.91
CA ASP A 7 14.38 -20.29 -51.86
C ASP A 7 13.15 -20.37 -50.90
N GLN A 8 13.43 -20.46 -49.62
CA GLN A 8 12.43 -20.18 -48.57
C GLN A 8 12.39 -18.67 -48.25
N PRO A 9 11.21 -18.06 -48.12
CA PRO A 9 11.13 -16.67 -47.70
C PRO A 9 11.48 -16.50 -46.19
N PRO A 10 11.98 -15.32 -45.80
CA PRO A 10 12.38 -15.07 -44.39
C PRO A 10 11.19 -14.99 -43.48
N ALA A 11 11.37 -15.47 -42.24
CA ALA A 11 10.40 -15.49 -41.17
C ALA A 11 9.89 -14.08 -40.85
N ASP A 12 8.55 -13.97 -40.67
CA ASP A 12 7.83 -12.79 -40.28
C ASP A 12 8.37 -12.23 -38.94
N GLN A 13 8.76 -10.96 -38.96
CA GLN A 13 9.00 -10.17 -37.75
C GLN A 13 7.65 -9.81 -37.11
N PRO A 14 7.52 -9.86 -35.79
CA PRO A 14 6.30 -9.37 -35.12
C PRO A 14 6.17 -7.86 -35.33
N PRO A 15 4.92 -7.34 -35.45
CA PRO A 15 4.68 -5.92 -35.67
C PRO A 15 5.17 -5.10 -34.47
N ALA A 16 5.85 -3.99 -34.78
CA ALA A 16 6.31 -3.01 -33.80
C ALA A 16 5.11 -2.50 -32.98
N ALA A 17 5.25 -2.55 -31.67
CA ALA A 17 4.27 -1.98 -30.74
C ALA A 17 4.12 -0.48 -31.00
N ASP A 18 2.90 -0.07 -31.29
CA ASP A 18 2.51 1.33 -31.51
C ASP A 18 2.75 2.14 -30.22
N SER A 19 3.79 2.97 -30.22
CA SER A 19 4.17 3.88 -29.12
C SER A 19 3.26 5.11 -29.03
N GLY A 20 2.09 5.11 -29.69
CA GLY A 20 1.16 6.23 -29.79
C GLY A 20 0.16 6.42 -28.63
N ALA A 21 -0.05 5.43 -27.77
CA ALA A 21 -1.13 5.45 -26.78
C ALA A 21 -0.77 6.04 -25.39
N LEU A 22 0.49 6.32 -25.12
CA LEU A 22 0.93 6.81 -23.78
C LEU A 22 1.07 8.34 -23.66
N LYS A 23 0.62 9.14 -24.62
CA LYS A 23 0.77 10.62 -24.61
C LYS A 23 -0.53 11.41 -24.41
N ARG A 24 -1.55 10.87 -23.77
CA ARG A 24 -2.81 11.63 -23.52
C ARG A 24 -3.30 11.62 -22.05
N ALA A 25 -2.41 11.58 -21.08
CA ALA A 25 -2.80 11.71 -19.66
C ALA A 25 -2.08 12.87 -18.94
N THR A 26 -1.73 13.96 -19.66
CA THR A 26 -1.16 15.16 -19.04
C THR A 26 -1.88 16.40 -19.54
N GLN A 27 -3.16 16.52 -19.22
CA GLN A 27 -3.84 17.80 -19.10
C GLN A 27 -4.85 17.69 -17.96
N ALA A 28 -4.41 18.13 -16.77
CA ALA A 28 -5.33 18.47 -15.70
C ALA A 28 -6.28 19.57 -16.23
N PRO A 29 -7.60 19.48 -15.95
CA PRO A 29 -8.50 20.57 -16.31
C PRO A 29 -8.09 21.82 -15.50
N ALA A 30 -7.64 22.83 -16.20
CA ALA A 30 -7.43 24.16 -15.65
C ALA A 30 -8.78 24.81 -15.37
N GLY A 31 -9.42 24.37 -14.27
CA GLY A 31 -10.46 25.14 -13.59
C GLY A 31 -9.73 26.08 -12.64
N GLN A 32 -9.48 27.30 -13.06
CA GLN A 32 -9.06 28.39 -12.17
C GLN A 32 -10.25 28.74 -11.28
N SER A 33 -10.44 28.02 -10.15
CA SER A 33 -11.16 28.58 -9.02
C SER A 33 -10.24 29.66 -8.44
N GLU A 34 -10.71 30.91 -8.38
CA GLU A 34 -10.02 32.00 -7.70
C GLU A 34 -9.60 31.51 -6.31
N LYS A 35 -8.28 31.38 -6.13
CA LYS A 35 -7.69 30.93 -4.87
C LYS A 35 -7.89 32.06 -3.87
N THR A 36 -8.88 31.95 -3.00
CA THR A 36 -8.95 32.79 -1.82
C THR A 36 -7.84 32.32 -0.87
N PRO A 37 -6.75 33.08 -0.71
CA PRO A 37 -5.66 32.68 0.18
C PRO A 37 -6.19 32.63 1.62
N ILE A 38 -5.62 31.76 2.44
CA ILE A 38 -5.86 31.76 3.89
C ILE A 38 -5.32 33.08 4.40
N THR A 39 -6.22 34.04 4.70
CA THR A 39 -5.86 35.41 5.03
C THR A 39 -5.08 35.42 6.34
N SER A 40 -3.88 36.04 6.32
CA SER A 40 -3.13 36.31 7.54
C SER A 40 -3.94 37.33 8.37
N LEU A 41 -4.60 36.83 9.39
CA LEU A 41 -5.34 37.66 10.35
C LEU A 41 -4.31 38.32 11.28
N ALA A 42 -4.56 39.60 11.62
CA ALA A 42 -3.72 40.30 12.59
C ALA A 42 -3.75 39.56 13.95
N GLY A 43 -2.67 38.84 14.26
CA GLY A 43 -2.54 38.01 15.46
C GLY A 43 -2.13 36.56 15.13
N GLN A 44 -1.41 35.93 16.06
CA GLN A 44 -0.88 34.56 15.92
C GLN A 44 -1.49 33.63 16.98
N GLY A 45 -2.63 34.03 17.55
CA GLY A 45 -3.29 33.27 18.62
C GLY A 45 -4.04 32.05 18.10
N ARG A 46 -4.42 31.17 19.05
CA ARG A 46 -5.17 29.95 18.77
C ARG A 46 -6.47 30.18 17.97
N ALA A 47 -7.17 31.29 18.21
CA ALA A 47 -8.42 31.61 17.50
C ALA A 47 -8.20 31.78 15.98
N GLN A 48 -7.12 32.46 15.59
CA GLN A 48 -6.76 32.65 14.17
C GLN A 48 -6.36 31.31 13.50
N VAL A 49 -5.64 30.47 14.21
CA VAL A 49 -5.31 29.11 13.71
C VAL A 49 -6.58 28.28 13.50
N MET A 50 -7.53 28.32 14.44
CA MET A 50 -8.81 27.60 14.29
C MET A 50 -9.65 28.15 13.12
N GLN A 51 -9.62 29.46 12.88
CA GLN A 51 -10.26 30.07 11.72
C GLN A 51 -9.59 29.64 10.41
N ALA A 52 -8.27 29.60 10.36
CA ALA A 52 -7.53 29.11 9.20
C ALA A 52 -7.87 27.63 8.90
N ILE A 53 -7.98 26.78 9.93
CA ILE A 53 -8.40 25.38 9.79
C ILE A 53 -9.81 25.30 9.21
N SER A 54 -10.76 26.16 9.67
CA SER A 54 -12.11 26.18 9.13
C SER A 54 -12.14 26.55 7.64
N GLN A 55 -11.38 27.57 7.25
CA GLN A 55 -11.23 27.98 5.82
C GLN A 55 -10.60 26.86 4.99
N ALA A 56 -9.52 26.24 5.49
CA ALA A 56 -8.88 25.13 4.83
C ALA A 56 -9.83 23.92 4.67
N THR A 57 -10.63 23.62 5.69
CA THR A 57 -11.65 22.55 5.62
C THR A 57 -12.63 22.80 4.47
N ALA A 58 -13.17 24.01 4.34
CA ALA A 58 -14.08 24.36 3.25
C ALA A 58 -13.40 24.18 1.89
N ARG A 59 -12.18 24.73 1.72
CA ARG A 59 -11.41 24.61 0.49
C ARG A 59 -11.10 23.15 0.11
N LEU A 60 -10.70 22.32 1.07
CA LEU A 60 -10.43 20.89 0.81
C LEU A 60 -11.70 20.14 0.42
N ALA A 61 -12.84 20.44 1.06
CA ALA A 61 -14.13 19.83 0.71
C ALA A 61 -14.57 20.22 -0.71
N GLU A 62 -14.44 21.49 -1.10
CA GLU A 62 -14.72 21.99 -2.46
C GLU A 62 -13.84 21.29 -3.52
N ASN A 63 -12.63 20.86 -3.15
CA ASN A 63 -11.74 20.09 -4.03
C ASN A 63 -11.90 18.57 -3.88
N GLY A 64 -13.00 18.09 -3.29
CA GLY A 64 -13.37 16.68 -3.24
C GLY A 64 -12.56 15.83 -2.24
N VAL A 65 -11.90 16.44 -1.25
CA VAL A 65 -11.23 15.71 -0.18
C VAL A 65 -12.27 15.23 0.84
N ALA A 66 -12.52 13.93 0.89
CA ALA A 66 -13.55 13.35 1.77
C ALA A 66 -13.27 13.59 3.27
N SER A 67 -12.01 13.58 3.68
CA SER A 67 -11.54 13.80 5.06
C SER A 67 -11.16 15.26 5.36
N ALA A 68 -11.73 16.23 4.64
CA ALA A 68 -11.32 17.64 4.63
C ALA A 68 -11.02 18.26 6.01
N HIS A 69 -11.90 18.04 7.00
CA HIS A 69 -11.69 18.58 8.35
C HIS A 69 -10.52 17.90 9.08
N SER A 70 -10.43 16.57 8.99
CA SER A 70 -9.36 15.81 9.59
C SER A 70 -8.01 16.19 8.97
N ASP A 71 -7.96 16.29 7.64
CA ASP A 71 -6.73 16.61 6.92
C ASP A 71 -6.28 18.05 7.21
N ALA A 72 -7.19 19.04 7.17
CA ALA A 72 -6.89 20.41 7.53
C ALA A 72 -6.29 20.53 8.94
N ARG A 73 -6.87 19.80 9.90
CA ARG A 73 -6.37 19.78 11.28
C ARG A 73 -5.00 19.10 11.40
N GLN A 74 -4.82 17.94 10.78
CA GLN A 74 -3.54 17.22 10.81
C GLN A 74 -2.42 18.02 10.15
N LEU A 75 -2.69 18.71 9.04
CA LEU A 75 -1.74 19.59 8.38
C LEU A 75 -1.39 20.81 9.24
N ALA A 76 -2.35 21.36 9.99
CA ALA A 76 -2.04 22.42 10.96
C ALA A 76 -1.13 21.93 12.07
N GLU A 77 -1.42 20.78 12.68
CA GLU A 77 -0.57 20.14 13.70
C GLU A 77 0.83 19.80 13.15
N PHE A 78 0.91 19.35 11.89
CA PHE A 78 2.18 19.09 11.21
C PHE A 78 3.03 20.36 11.07
N VAL A 79 2.44 21.46 10.58
CA VAL A 79 3.15 22.75 10.43
C VAL A 79 3.55 23.36 11.77
N LEU A 80 2.70 23.21 12.80
CA LEU A 80 2.98 23.66 14.16
C LEU A 80 4.06 22.82 14.87
N GLY A 81 4.29 21.59 14.44
CA GLY A 81 5.13 20.63 15.14
C GLY A 81 4.59 20.18 16.51
N GLN A 82 3.31 20.49 16.81
CA GLN A 82 2.67 20.15 18.08
C GLN A 82 1.15 20.00 17.92
N LYS A 83 0.51 19.39 18.92
CA LYS A 83 -0.95 19.26 18.98
C LYS A 83 -1.63 20.60 19.23
N LEU A 84 -2.77 20.82 18.58
CA LEU A 84 -3.54 22.07 18.69
C LEU A 84 -3.96 22.42 20.14
N TYR A 85 -4.18 21.43 20.99
CA TYR A 85 -4.56 21.69 22.38
C TYR A 85 -3.41 22.26 23.22
N LEU A 86 -2.17 22.11 22.77
CA LEU A 86 -0.97 22.67 23.41
C LEU A 86 -0.62 24.09 22.89
N LEU A 87 -1.32 24.54 21.84
CA LEU A 87 -1.01 25.79 21.19
C LEU A 87 -1.41 27.00 22.04
N SER A 88 -0.45 27.83 22.41
CA SER A 88 -0.65 29.16 22.96
C SER A 88 -0.58 30.24 21.87
N GLN A 89 0.49 30.18 21.05
CA GLN A 89 0.74 31.10 19.94
C GLN A 89 1.39 30.34 18.79
N ALA A 90 0.99 30.63 17.55
CA ALA A 90 1.59 30.05 16.36
C ALA A 90 2.91 30.75 16.00
N PRO A 91 3.86 30.03 15.37
CA PRO A 91 5.05 30.63 14.78
C PRO A 91 4.70 31.70 13.72
N GLN A 92 5.60 32.63 13.52
CA GLN A 92 5.37 33.78 12.60
C GLN A 92 5.13 33.33 11.15
N ASP A 93 5.77 32.23 10.73
CA ASP A 93 5.67 31.63 9.38
C ASP A 93 4.54 30.59 9.24
N PHE A 94 3.73 30.40 10.29
CA PHE A 94 2.70 29.35 10.30
C PHE A 94 1.73 29.46 9.13
N PHE A 95 1.15 30.64 8.89
CA PHE A 95 0.10 30.81 7.88
C PHE A 95 0.63 30.56 6.46
N ASP A 96 1.84 31.00 6.16
CA ASP A 96 2.47 30.80 4.85
C ASP A 96 2.77 29.30 4.61
N ARG A 97 3.34 28.63 5.61
CA ARG A 97 3.61 27.18 5.54
C ARG A 97 2.32 26.37 5.49
N TYR A 98 1.32 26.79 6.25
CA TYR A 98 0.02 26.11 6.24
C TYR A 98 -0.69 26.26 4.89
N GLU A 99 -0.67 27.45 4.28
CA GLU A 99 -1.19 27.68 2.93
C GLU A 99 -0.51 26.77 1.90
N GLN A 100 0.81 26.59 1.99
CA GLN A 100 1.55 25.71 1.08
C GLN A 100 1.06 24.25 1.17
N VAL A 101 0.94 23.68 2.37
CA VAL A 101 0.50 22.29 2.53
C VAL A 101 -0.98 22.09 2.20
N ILE A 102 -1.83 23.08 2.48
CA ILE A 102 -3.25 23.06 2.07
C ILE A 102 -3.39 23.14 0.55
N THR A 103 -2.56 23.92 -0.13
CA THR A 103 -2.55 24.00 -1.60
C THR A 103 -2.17 22.65 -2.22
N ARG A 104 -1.15 21.96 -1.68
CA ARG A 104 -0.79 20.59 -2.09
C ARG A 104 -1.95 19.62 -1.89
N ARG A 105 -2.58 19.62 -0.71
CA ARG A 105 -3.70 18.74 -0.41
C ARG A 105 -4.96 19.02 -1.24
N ALA A 106 -5.26 20.30 -1.50
CA ALA A 106 -6.33 20.70 -2.42
C ALA A 106 -6.04 20.27 -3.87
N GLY A 107 -4.77 20.17 -4.26
CA GLY A 107 -4.31 19.52 -5.50
C GLY A 107 -4.37 18.00 -5.48
N ARG A 108 -5.01 17.39 -4.47
CA ARG A 108 -5.19 15.94 -4.28
C ARG A 108 -3.91 15.17 -3.95
N GLU A 109 -2.81 15.86 -3.55
CA GLU A 109 -1.64 15.16 -3.02
C GLU A 109 -2.02 14.47 -1.70
N PRO A 110 -1.72 13.17 -1.51
CA PRO A 110 -2.06 12.43 -0.29
C PRO A 110 -1.46 13.07 0.96
N LEU A 111 -2.26 13.13 2.03
CA LEU A 111 -1.84 13.66 3.33
C LEU A 111 -0.53 13.02 3.81
N GLN A 112 -0.39 11.73 3.61
CA GLN A 112 0.77 10.94 4.01
C GLN A 112 2.06 11.36 3.30
N LEU A 113 1.97 11.73 2.01
CA LEU A 113 3.12 12.24 1.25
C LEU A 113 3.47 13.68 1.63
N ILE A 114 2.46 14.51 1.96
CA ILE A 114 2.69 15.88 2.43
C ILE A 114 3.41 15.88 3.78
N THR A 115 2.98 15.00 4.69
CA THR A 115 3.52 14.95 6.06
C THR A 115 4.74 14.04 6.20
N GLY A 116 4.99 13.17 5.20
CA GLY A 116 6.02 12.12 5.28
C GLY A 116 5.70 11.01 6.28
N ARG A 117 4.42 10.91 6.71
CA ARG A 117 3.98 9.98 7.76
C ARG A 117 2.66 9.32 7.41
N MET A 118 2.51 8.06 7.82
CA MET A 118 1.23 7.35 7.82
C MET A 118 1.07 6.57 9.13
N TYR A 119 -0.17 6.29 9.48
CA TYR A 119 -0.47 5.53 10.69
C TYR A 119 -1.06 4.18 10.28
N PHE A 120 -0.62 3.14 10.94
CA PHE A 120 -1.13 1.79 10.73
C PHE A 120 -1.15 1.05 12.05
N ARG A 121 -2.34 0.63 12.49
CA ARG A 121 -2.55 0.05 13.82
C ARG A 121 -1.99 0.97 14.92
N TYR A 122 -1.00 0.53 15.67
CA TYR A 122 -0.39 1.30 16.76
C TYR A 122 0.94 1.99 16.35
N LEU A 123 1.26 1.99 15.06
CA LEU A 123 2.55 2.48 14.55
C LEU A 123 2.41 3.80 13.80
N GLU A 124 3.41 4.65 13.94
CA GLU A 124 3.67 5.75 13.03
C GLU A 124 4.78 5.33 12.06
N LEU A 125 4.45 5.21 10.81
CA LEU A 125 5.35 4.82 9.73
C LEU A 125 5.76 6.04 8.90
N LEU A 126 6.95 5.97 8.31
CA LEU A 126 7.38 6.90 7.27
C LEU A 126 6.60 6.62 5.98
N SER A 127 6.33 7.67 5.22
CA SER A 127 5.72 7.61 3.90
C SER A 127 6.54 8.45 2.93
N GLN A 128 6.71 7.98 1.69
CA GLN A 128 7.45 8.70 0.66
C GLN A 128 6.85 8.45 -0.73
N PRO A 129 7.05 9.35 -1.70
CA PRO A 129 6.64 9.13 -3.09
C PRO A 129 7.25 7.84 -3.66
N GLY A 130 6.50 7.16 -4.52
CA GLY A 130 6.94 5.92 -5.17
C GLY A 130 6.75 4.64 -4.36
N VAL A 131 6.25 4.73 -3.12
CA VAL A 131 5.88 3.58 -2.30
C VAL A 131 4.40 3.64 -1.94
N PHE A 132 3.74 2.49 -2.00
CA PHE A 132 2.31 2.37 -1.71
C PHE A 132 1.94 2.88 -0.32
N ILE A 133 0.90 3.71 -0.27
CA ILE A 133 0.33 4.18 0.99
C ILE A 133 -0.66 3.13 1.50
N VAL A 134 -0.33 2.47 2.61
CA VAL A 134 -1.16 1.41 3.18
C VAL A 134 -2.58 1.91 3.48
N ARG A 135 -3.58 1.09 3.16
CA ARG A 135 -5.00 1.42 3.33
C ARG A 135 -5.52 0.97 4.71
N PRO A 136 -6.54 1.66 5.25
CA PRO A 136 -7.14 1.26 6.54
C PRO A 136 -7.67 -0.18 6.55
N GLU A 137 -8.20 -0.67 5.43
CA GLU A 137 -8.73 -2.03 5.29
C GLU A 137 -7.66 -3.10 5.51
N THR A 138 -6.41 -2.80 5.19
CA THR A 138 -5.28 -3.71 5.41
C THR A 138 -5.03 -3.98 6.91
N GLU A 139 -5.52 -3.13 7.82
CA GLU A 139 -5.44 -3.39 9.26
C GLU A 139 -6.23 -4.63 9.69
N VAL A 140 -7.32 -4.95 8.99
CA VAL A 140 -8.10 -6.19 9.25
C VAL A 140 -7.29 -7.41 8.82
N VAL A 141 -6.59 -7.32 7.68
CA VAL A 141 -5.70 -8.38 7.19
C VAL A 141 -4.53 -8.62 8.15
N ALA A 142 -3.88 -7.55 8.58
CA ALA A 142 -2.84 -7.63 9.61
C ALA A 142 -3.37 -8.22 10.92
N GLY A 143 -4.59 -7.83 11.34
CA GLY A 143 -5.25 -8.37 12.53
C GLY A 143 -5.43 -9.88 12.47
N ALA A 144 -5.89 -10.43 11.34
CA ALA A 144 -6.05 -11.87 11.16
C ALA A 144 -4.70 -12.62 11.21
N ALA A 145 -3.64 -12.06 10.62
CA ALA A 145 -2.31 -12.64 10.69
C ALA A 145 -1.72 -12.58 12.11
N ILE A 146 -1.93 -11.48 12.84
CA ILE A 146 -1.52 -11.31 14.24
C ILE A 146 -2.24 -12.30 15.14
N GLU A 147 -3.56 -12.50 14.96
CA GLU A 147 -4.35 -13.49 15.70
C GLU A 147 -3.80 -14.90 15.49
N ALA A 148 -3.56 -15.30 14.23
CA ALA A 148 -2.99 -16.61 13.91
C ALA A 148 -1.59 -16.80 14.52
N ALA A 149 -0.74 -15.77 14.48
CA ALA A 149 0.60 -15.80 15.07
C ALA A 149 0.56 -15.85 16.61
N SER A 150 -0.32 -15.07 17.24
CA SER A 150 -0.45 -14.99 18.71
C SER A 150 -0.87 -16.30 19.37
N ALA A 151 -1.47 -17.22 18.61
CA ALA A 151 -1.82 -18.55 19.10
C ALA A 151 -0.60 -19.46 19.31
N LEU A 152 0.61 -19.03 18.90
CA LEU A 152 1.83 -19.83 18.89
C LEU A 152 2.90 -19.20 19.80
N ALA A 153 3.78 -20.04 20.39
CA ALA A 153 4.79 -19.55 21.34
C ALA A 153 5.93 -18.76 20.67
N ALA A 154 6.36 -19.16 19.48
CA ALA A 154 7.47 -18.53 18.76
C ALA A 154 7.22 -18.64 17.23
N PRO A 155 6.21 -17.95 16.70
CA PRO A 155 5.79 -18.11 15.31
C PRO A 155 6.83 -17.58 14.34
N LEU A 156 6.95 -18.27 13.21
CA LEU A 156 7.70 -17.85 12.04
C LEU A 156 6.72 -17.28 11.01
N VAL A 157 6.87 -16.02 10.68
CA VAL A 157 5.95 -15.27 9.83
C VAL A 157 6.68 -14.71 8.60
N VAL A 158 6.05 -14.81 7.44
CA VAL A 158 6.54 -14.21 6.19
C VAL A 158 5.48 -13.26 5.64
N ASP A 159 5.85 -11.99 5.45
CA ASP A 159 5.05 -10.97 4.76
C ASP A 159 5.55 -10.83 3.32
N LEU A 160 4.74 -11.24 2.36
CA LEU A 160 5.07 -11.16 0.93
C LEU A 160 4.48 -9.89 0.32
N CYS A 161 5.24 -9.17 -0.52
CA CYS A 161 4.90 -7.85 -1.06
C CYS A 161 4.69 -6.82 0.06
N THR A 162 5.69 -6.70 0.94
CA THR A 162 5.57 -5.95 2.20
C THR A 162 5.40 -4.44 2.02
N GLY A 163 5.75 -3.88 0.84
CA GLY A 163 5.66 -2.46 0.55
C GLY A 163 6.48 -1.63 1.53
N SER A 164 5.80 -0.76 2.27
CA SER A 164 6.40 0.07 3.33
C SER A 164 6.77 -0.71 4.61
N GLY A 165 6.51 -2.01 4.68
CA GLY A 165 6.73 -2.84 5.87
C GLY A 165 5.60 -2.74 6.92
N ALA A 166 4.43 -2.22 6.57
CA ALA A 166 3.37 -1.93 7.53
C ALA A 166 2.89 -3.18 8.29
N ILE A 167 2.55 -4.26 7.55
CA ILE A 167 2.08 -5.52 8.15
C ILE A 167 3.21 -6.18 8.95
N ALA A 168 4.41 -6.27 8.36
CA ALA A 168 5.57 -6.89 9.02
C ALA A 168 5.94 -6.19 10.33
N CYS A 169 5.95 -4.84 10.35
CA CYS A 169 6.23 -4.05 11.55
C CYS A 169 5.13 -4.24 12.61
N ALA A 170 3.86 -4.30 12.21
CA ALA A 170 2.75 -4.53 13.12
C ALA A 170 2.86 -5.92 13.78
N LEU A 171 3.13 -6.96 13.01
CA LEU A 171 3.37 -8.32 13.50
C LEU A 171 4.52 -8.36 14.51
N ALA A 172 5.67 -7.78 14.18
CA ALA A 172 6.83 -7.77 15.08
C ALA A 172 6.58 -6.98 16.37
N SER A 173 5.73 -5.94 16.32
CA SER A 173 5.41 -5.11 17.49
C SER A 173 4.34 -5.73 18.38
N GLU A 174 3.30 -6.34 17.79
CA GLU A 174 2.14 -6.87 18.53
C GLU A 174 2.36 -8.33 18.98
N VAL A 175 3.27 -9.08 18.31
CA VAL A 175 3.67 -10.45 18.68
C VAL A 175 5.18 -10.49 18.87
N PRO A 176 5.74 -10.01 20.00
CA PRO A 176 7.19 -9.87 20.19
C PRO A 176 7.98 -11.18 20.11
N SER A 177 7.32 -12.33 20.28
CA SER A 177 7.93 -13.65 20.12
C SER A 177 8.07 -14.11 18.68
N CYS A 178 7.46 -13.40 17.69
CA CYS A 178 7.51 -13.83 16.31
C CYS A 178 8.86 -13.48 15.64
N ARG A 179 9.25 -14.34 14.70
CA ARG A 179 10.33 -14.08 13.75
C ARG A 179 9.71 -13.66 12.42
N VAL A 180 9.91 -12.41 12.03
CA VAL A 180 9.27 -11.85 10.83
C VAL A 180 10.28 -11.68 9.71
N TRP A 181 9.93 -12.24 8.55
CA TRP A 181 10.59 -11.99 7.27
C TRP A 181 9.63 -11.20 6.38
N ALA A 182 10.16 -10.20 5.68
CA ALA A 182 9.39 -9.34 4.79
C ALA A 182 10.05 -9.34 3.40
N VAL A 183 9.31 -9.65 2.36
CA VAL A 183 9.81 -9.74 0.99
C VAL A 183 9.23 -8.61 0.15
N GLU A 184 10.10 -7.87 -0.53
CA GLU A 184 9.71 -6.75 -1.39
C GLU A 184 10.53 -6.75 -2.68
N LEU A 185 9.85 -6.53 -3.81
CA LEU A 185 10.47 -6.48 -5.13
C LEU A 185 11.11 -5.12 -5.43
N ASP A 186 10.44 -4.03 -5.03
CA ASP A 186 10.91 -2.67 -5.30
C ASP A 186 11.99 -2.26 -4.28
N PRO A 187 13.22 -1.90 -4.74
CA PRO A 187 14.30 -1.50 -3.84
C PRO A 187 13.97 -0.28 -2.97
N GLN A 188 13.17 0.66 -3.49
CA GLN A 188 12.77 1.86 -2.76
C GLN A 188 11.79 1.52 -1.63
N ALA A 189 10.83 0.63 -1.91
CA ALA A 189 9.89 0.14 -0.91
C ALA A 189 10.61 -0.71 0.15
N ALA A 190 11.53 -1.60 -0.25
CA ALA A 190 12.35 -2.39 0.67
C ALA A 190 13.21 -1.51 1.59
N ALA A 191 13.79 -0.43 1.06
CA ALA A 191 14.53 0.54 1.86
C ALA A 191 13.63 1.26 2.87
N LEU A 192 12.41 1.65 2.47
CA LEU A 192 11.42 2.25 3.37
C LEU A 192 10.94 1.27 4.44
N ALA A 193 10.73 -0.01 4.10
CA ALA A 193 10.38 -1.06 5.06
C ALA A 193 11.46 -1.23 6.14
N ARG A 194 12.74 -1.24 5.75
CA ARG A 194 13.87 -1.27 6.72
C ARG A 194 13.89 -0.03 7.61
N ALA A 195 13.66 1.16 7.05
CA ALA A 195 13.60 2.40 7.81
C ALA A 195 12.41 2.41 8.79
N ASN A 196 11.26 1.89 8.40
CA ASN A 196 10.08 1.75 9.25
C ASN A 196 10.30 0.72 10.37
N ALA A 197 10.93 -0.41 10.08
CA ALA A 197 11.30 -1.40 11.07
C ALA A 197 12.26 -0.79 12.12
N GLN A 198 13.29 -0.08 11.68
CA GLN A 198 14.23 0.61 12.56
C GLN A 198 13.53 1.69 13.42
N LYS A 199 12.72 2.56 12.81
CA LYS A 199 11.99 3.63 13.49
C LYS A 199 11.11 3.10 14.61
N ASN A 200 10.43 1.97 14.38
CA ASN A 200 9.49 1.37 15.32
C ASN A 200 10.13 0.27 16.18
N GLN A 201 11.45 0.07 16.10
CA GLN A 201 12.18 -0.97 16.83
C GLN A 201 11.60 -2.38 16.60
N ALA A 202 11.01 -2.59 15.41
CA ALA A 202 10.42 -3.85 15.00
C ALA A 202 11.51 -4.78 14.45
N ASN A 203 11.59 -6.01 14.97
CA ASN A 203 12.57 -6.99 14.52
C ASN A 203 12.08 -7.69 13.24
N VAL A 204 12.35 -7.08 12.09
CA VAL A 204 11.93 -7.56 10.77
C VAL A 204 13.14 -7.77 9.86
N ASN A 205 13.26 -8.96 9.27
CA ASN A 205 14.26 -9.26 8.25
C ASN A 205 13.71 -8.92 6.85
N VAL A 206 14.15 -7.82 6.27
CA VAL A 206 13.65 -7.36 4.95
C VAL A 206 14.56 -7.88 3.84
N ILE A 207 13.98 -8.66 2.92
CA ILE A 207 14.59 -9.23 1.72
C ILE A 207 14.09 -8.46 0.49
N GLU A 208 15.02 -8.08 -0.39
CA GLU A 208 14.71 -7.52 -1.70
C GLU A 208 14.72 -8.65 -2.73
N ALA A 209 13.53 -9.14 -3.10
CA ALA A 209 13.36 -10.26 -4.02
C ALA A 209 11.96 -10.30 -4.63
N ASP A 210 11.80 -11.06 -5.74
CA ASP A 210 10.49 -11.38 -6.32
C ASP A 210 9.80 -12.48 -5.53
N ALA A 211 8.76 -12.13 -4.78
CA ALA A 211 7.96 -13.05 -4.00
C ALA A 211 7.23 -14.11 -4.84
N THR A 212 7.07 -13.92 -6.15
CA THR A 212 6.39 -14.87 -7.06
C THR A 212 7.31 -16.00 -7.54
N GLY A 213 8.63 -15.81 -7.37
CA GLY A 213 9.67 -16.75 -7.78
C GLY A 213 10.26 -17.58 -6.65
N PRO A 214 11.32 -18.35 -6.94
CA PRO A 214 12.12 -19.00 -5.91
C PRO A 214 12.78 -17.97 -5.01
N LEU A 215 12.63 -18.12 -3.69
CA LEU A 215 13.25 -17.25 -2.68
C LEU A 215 14.41 -18.02 -2.02
N THR A 216 15.61 -17.90 -2.59
CA THR A 216 16.81 -18.59 -2.08
C THR A 216 17.13 -18.18 -0.65
N GLU A 217 16.83 -16.94 -0.28
CA GLU A 217 17.00 -16.38 1.05
C GLU A 217 16.08 -17.01 2.10
N LEU A 218 14.98 -17.63 1.67
CA LEU A 218 14.04 -18.33 2.53
C LEU A 218 14.15 -19.87 2.42
N ALA A 219 15.12 -20.41 1.69
CA ALA A 219 15.25 -21.84 1.45
C ALA A 219 15.34 -22.66 2.76
N GLU A 220 16.02 -22.13 3.79
CA GLU A 220 16.16 -22.82 5.08
C GLU A 220 14.85 -22.90 5.88
N ILE A 221 13.89 -22.04 5.60
CA ILE A 221 12.60 -21.98 6.30
C ILE A 221 11.43 -22.48 5.44
N GLU A 222 11.69 -22.95 4.24
CA GLU A 222 10.67 -23.50 3.37
C GLU A 222 9.98 -24.72 4.01
N GLY A 223 8.65 -24.73 4.01
CA GLY A 223 7.84 -25.75 4.71
C GLY A 223 7.81 -25.64 6.24
N GLN A 224 8.35 -24.57 6.82
CA GLN A 224 8.41 -24.37 8.27
C GLN A 224 7.64 -23.10 8.74
N VAL A 225 7.17 -22.27 7.82
CA VAL A 225 6.49 -21.01 8.14
C VAL A 225 5.12 -21.28 8.77
N ASP A 226 4.82 -20.61 9.85
CA ASP A 226 3.54 -20.71 10.56
C ASP A 226 2.45 -19.87 9.90
N VAL A 227 2.78 -18.63 9.53
CA VAL A 227 1.85 -17.68 8.92
C VAL A 227 2.52 -17.02 7.72
N VAL A 228 1.87 -17.04 6.57
CA VAL A 228 2.18 -16.18 5.43
C VAL A 228 1.08 -15.13 5.33
N VAL A 229 1.47 -13.86 5.30
CA VAL A 229 0.55 -12.75 5.07
C VAL A 229 0.97 -11.99 3.82
N THR A 230 0.03 -11.39 3.11
CA THR A 230 0.34 -10.56 1.95
C THR A 230 -0.80 -9.60 1.61
N ASN A 231 -0.43 -8.36 1.27
CA ASN A 231 -1.27 -7.46 0.50
C ASN A 231 -0.64 -7.30 -0.89
N PRO A 232 -0.93 -8.20 -1.83
CA PRO A 232 -0.28 -8.20 -3.14
C PRO A 232 -0.88 -7.14 -4.06
N PRO A 233 -0.21 -6.77 -5.16
CA PRO A 233 -0.89 -6.09 -6.26
C PRO A 233 -1.99 -7.01 -6.81
N TYR A 234 -3.24 -6.50 -6.81
CA TYR A 234 -4.43 -7.26 -7.21
C TYR A 234 -5.38 -6.48 -8.13
N VAL A 235 -5.11 -5.19 -8.39
CA VAL A 235 -6.00 -4.36 -9.22
C VAL A 235 -6.00 -4.86 -10.66
N PRO A 236 -7.18 -5.06 -11.28
CA PRO A 236 -7.30 -5.37 -12.70
C PRO A 236 -6.76 -4.24 -13.58
N ALA A 237 -6.22 -4.57 -14.73
CA ALA A 237 -5.70 -3.58 -15.67
C ALA A 237 -6.78 -2.56 -16.09
N GLY A 238 -6.51 -1.26 -15.87
CA GLY A 238 -7.40 -0.16 -16.27
C GLY A 238 -8.54 0.16 -15.30
N LEU A 239 -8.60 -0.47 -14.14
CA LEU A 239 -9.63 -0.23 -13.12
C LEU A 239 -9.06 0.52 -11.91
N ILE A 240 -8.62 1.77 -12.10
CA ILE A 240 -8.33 2.65 -10.97
C ILE A 240 -9.45 3.70 -10.90
N GLU A 241 -10.31 3.60 -9.91
CA GLU A 241 -11.46 4.49 -9.73
C GLU A 241 -11.08 5.80 -9.04
N ASP A 242 -10.11 5.75 -8.12
CA ASP A 242 -9.68 6.91 -7.34
C ASP A 242 -8.49 7.64 -7.97
N SER A 243 -8.65 8.96 -8.18
CA SER A 243 -7.65 9.81 -8.81
C SER A 243 -6.37 9.97 -7.99
N GLU A 244 -6.43 9.88 -6.66
CA GLU A 244 -5.25 9.91 -5.79
C GLU A 244 -4.42 8.65 -5.99
N THR A 245 -5.06 7.48 -5.94
CA THR A 245 -4.43 6.18 -6.23
C THR A 245 -3.79 6.18 -7.62
N ALA A 246 -4.52 6.64 -8.64
CA ALA A 246 -4.00 6.68 -10.02
C ALA A 246 -2.76 7.57 -10.19
N SER A 247 -2.65 8.64 -9.40
CA SER A 247 -1.61 9.66 -9.57
C SER A 247 -0.38 9.44 -8.68
N TYR A 248 -0.54 8.79 -7.53
CA TYR A 248 0.48 8.78 -6.50
C TYR A 248 0.96 7.38 -6.08
N ASP A 249 0.16 6.33 -6.27
CA ASP A 249 0.62 4.97 -5.99
C ASP A 249 1.36 4.37 -7.18
N PRO A 250 2.45 3.62 -6.95
CA PRO A 250 3.23 3.03 -8.04
C PRO A 250 2.45 1.89 -8.73
N PRO A 251 2.44 1.84 -10.07
CA PRO A 251 1.75 0.78 -10.83
C PRO A 251 2.14 -0.64 -10.42
N LEU A 252 3.41 -0.83 -10.04
CA LEU A 252 3.93 -2.13 -9.58
C LEU A 252 3.22 -2.64 -8.30
N ALA A 253 2.80 -1.73 -7.43
CA ALA A 253 2.10 -2.09 -6.19
C ALA A 253 0.58 -2.25 -6.38
N LEU A 254 0.04 -1.85 -7.54
CA LEU A 254 -1.40 -1.87 -7.80
C LEU A 254 -1.82 -3.06 -8.67
N PHE A 255 -1.19 -3.24 -9.84
CA PHE A 255 -1.70 -4.14 -10.85
C PHE A 255 -1.27 -5.59 -10.64
N GLY A 256 -2.26 -6.47 -10.42
CA GLY A 256 -2.06 -7.90 -10.20
C GLY A 256 -1.77 -8.72 -11.46
N GLY A 257 -1.76 -8.07 -12.63
CA GLY A 257 -1.55 -8.73 -13.92
C GLY A 257 -2.80 -9.40 -14.48
N GLY A 258 -2.83 -9.51 -15.83
CA GLY A 258 -3.99 -10.03 -16.55
C GLY A 258 -5.24 -9.14 -16.46
N VAL A 259 -6.32 -9.58 -17.10
CA VAL A 259 -7.59 -8.83 -17.15
C VAL A 259 -8.26 -8.72 -15.78
N ALA A 260 -8.11 -9.75 -14.95
CA ALA A 260 -8.76 -9.83 -13.62
C ALA A 260 -7.85 -9.47 -12.45
N GLY A 261 -6.60 -9.04 -12.67
CA GLY A 261 -5.65 -8.73 -11.61
C GLY A 261 -5.20 -9.94 -10.78
N LEU A 262 -5.33 -11.16 -11.32
CA LEU A 262 -5.13 -12.41 -10.58
C LEU A 262 -3.76 -13.06 -10.78
N GLU A 263 -2.93 -12.63 -11.72
CA GLU A 263 -1.68 -13.35 -12.04
C GLU A 263 -0.71 -13.38 -10.87
N VAL A 264 -0.49 -12.26 -10.20
CA VAL A 264 0.37 -12.17 -9.01
C VAL A 264 -0.27 -12.93 -7.83
N PRO A 265 -1.53 -12.67 -7.42
CA PRO A 265 -2.17 -13.41 -6.33
C PRO A 265 -2.12 -14.93 -6.49
N LEU A 266 -2.36 -15.46 -7.71
CA LEU A 266 -2.31 -16.91 -7.97
C LEU A 266 -0.91 -17.52 -7.83
N LYS A 267 0.14 -16.79 -8.19
CA LYS A 267 1.53 -17.21 -7.95
C LYS A 267 1.86 -17.21 -6.46
N LEU A 268 1.41 -16.18 -5.74
CA LEU A 268 1.66 -16.06 -4.29
C LEU A 268 0.93 -17.11 -3.47
N ILE A 269 -0.27 -17.57 -3.87
CA ILE A 269 -0.94 -18.72 -3.24
C ILE A 269 -0.06 -19.97 -3.30
N LYS A 270 0.54 -20.26 -4.47
CA LYS A 270 1.45 -21.41 -4.63
C LYS A 270 2.72 -21.22 -3.80
N ARG A 271 3.27 -20.02 -3.78
CA ARG A 271 4.46 -19.70 -2.99
C ARG A 271 4.19 -19.83 -1.49
N ALA A 272 3.07 -19.31 -1.01
CA ALA A 272 2.64 -19.45 0.37
C ALA A 272 2.49 -20.92 0.76
N PHE A 273 1.88 -21.74 -0.13
CA PHE A 273 1.75 -23.17 0.12
C PHE A 273 3.11 -23.85 0.30
N SER A 274 4.13 -23.52 -0.50
CA SER A 274 5.46 -24.10 -0.33
C SER A 274 6.17 -23.65 0.96
N LEU A 275 6.01 -22.38 1.35
CA LEU A 275 6.60 -21.84 2.57
C LEU A 275 5.98 -22.40 3.85
N LEU A 276 4.66 -22.54 3.86
CA LEU A 276 3.92 -22.96 5.05
C LEU A 276 4.22 -24.39 5.48
N ARG A 277 4.32 -24.63 6.79
CA ARG A 277 4.22 -25.97 7.38
C ARG A 277 2.79 -26.52 7.28
N VAL A 278 2.62 -27.80 7.53
CA VAL A 278 1.28 -28.40 7.71
C VAL A 278 0.57 -27.71 8.89
N GLY A 279 -0.67 -27.29 8.68
CA GLY A 279 -1.45 -26.50 9.63
C GLY A 279 -1.05 -25.02 9.69
N GLY A 280 -0.13 -24.56 8.85
CA GLY A 280 0.19 -23.14 8.70
C GLY A 280 -0.89 -22.38 7.93
N VAL A 281 -0.96 -21.06 8.13
CA VAL A 281 -2.05 -20.20 7.66
C VAL A 281 -1.56 -19.18 6.64
N LEU A 282 -2.27 -19.06 5.52
CA LEU A 282 -2.17 -17.94 4.58
C LEU A 282 -3.26 -16.92 4.87
N VAL A 283 -2.90 -15.63 4.96
CA VAL A 283 -3.82 -14.48 4.99
C VAL A 283 -3.47 -13.56 3.82
N MET A 284 -4.37 -13.39 2.84
CA MET A 284 -4.11 -12.64 1.60
C MET A 284 -5.21 -11.62 1.33
N GLU A 285 -4.85 -10.34 1.24
CA GLU A 285 -5.77 -9.29 0.80
C GLU A 285 -6.15 -9.46 -0.67
N HIS A 286 -7.38 -9.06 -1.04
CA HIS A 286 -7.85 -9.15 -2.42
C HIS A 286 -9.02 -8.18 -2.70
N ASP A 287 -9.30 -7.94 -3.98
CA ASP A 287 -10.51 -7.29 -4.44
C ASP A 287 -11.74 -8.20 -4.20
N PRO A 288 -12.90 -7.65 -3.77
CA PRO A 288 -14.11 -8.44 -3.54
C PRO A 288 -14.51 -9.35 -4.71
N SER A 289 -14.29 -8.92 -5.95
CA SER A 289 -14.61 -9.70 -7.16
C SER A 289 -13.74 -10.95 -7.36
N GLN A 290 -12.62 -11.05 -6.64
CA GLN A 290 -11.64 -12.13 -6.78
C GLN A 290 -11.85 -13.29 -5.79
N ALA A 291 -12.70 -13.13 -4.79
CA ALA A 291 -12.89 -14.05 -3.67
C ALA A 291 -13.07 -15.51 -4.10
N GLU A 292 -14.03 -15.81 -4.98
CA GLU A 292 -14.33 -17.17 -5.43
C GLU A 292 -13.13 -17.80 -6.18
N ALA A 293 -12.46 -17.03 -7.03
CA ALA A 293 -11.31 -17.49 -7.81
C ALA A 293 -10.12 -17.85 -6.89
N LEU A 294 -9.88 -17.05 -5.84
CA LEU A 294 -8.79 -17.26 -4.90
C LEU A 294 -9.04 -18.47 -3.98
N VAL A 295 -10.28 -18.66 -3.50
CA VAL A 295 -10.65 -19.88 -2.74
C VAL A 295 -10.44 -21.14 -3.59
N LYS A 296 -10.88 -21.10 -4.86
CA LYS A 296 -10.66 -22.21 -5.80
C LYS A 296 -9.17 -22.48 -6.04
N ALA A 297 -8.38 -21.41 -6.18
CA ALA A 297 -6.93 -21.51 -6.38
C ALA A 297 -6.21 -22.07 -5.15
N ALA A 298 -6.59 -21.67 -3.94
CA ALA A 298 -6.05 -22.20 -2.70
C ALA A 298 -6.32 -23.71 -2.60
N LYS A 299 -7.56 -24.14 -2.86
CA LYS A 299 -7.92 -25.55 -2.90
C LYS A 299 -7.11 -26.33 -3.94
N ALA A 300 -6.94 -25.78 -5.14
CA ALA A 300 -6.13 -26.40 -6.20
C ALA A 300 -4.64 -26.48 -5.87
N ALA A 301 -4.11 -25.55 -5.05
CA ALA A 301 -2.74 -25.58 -4.55
C ALA A 301 -2.52 -26.61 -3.43
N GLY A 302 -3.59 -27.15 -2.83
CA GLY A 302 -3.51 -28.18 -1.80
C GLY A 302 -3.87 -27.73 -0.39
N PHE A 303 -4.32 -26.48 -0.20
CA PHE A 303 -4.84 -26.01 1.09
C PHE A 303 -6.06 -26.85 1.50
N SER A 304 -6.09 -27.27 2.75
CA SER A 304 -7.16 -28.11 3.32
C SER A 304 -8.45 -27.33 3.58
N GLN A 305 -8.30 -26.03 3.87
CA GLN A 305 -9.40 -25.08 4.10
C GLN A 305 -9.07 -23.76 3.41
N GLY A 306 -10.11 -23.05 2.98
CA GLY A 306 -9.95 -21.71 2.40
C GLY A 306 -11.31 -21.01 2.36
N GLU A 307 -11.38 -19.83 2.97
CA GLU A 307 -12.57 -18.98 2.98
C GLU A 307 -12.17 -17.50 2.91
N CYS A 308 -13.07 -16.66 2.39
CA CYS A 308 -12.87 -15.23 2.36
C CYS A 308 -13.65 -14.54 3.47
N HIS A 309 -13.01 -13.57 4.09
CA HIS A 309 -13.54 -12.80 5.21
C HIS A 309 -13.79 -11.35 4.80
N GLN A 310 -14.69 -10.70 5.54
CA GLN A 310 -15.10 -9.32 5.29
C GLN A 310 -14.28 -8.34 6.14
N ASP A 311 -14.13 -7.12 5.61
CA ASP A 311 -13.69 -5.98 6.38
C ASP A 311 -14.83 -5.37 7.24
N LEU A 312 -14.51 -4.32 7.97
CA LEU A 312 -15.49 -3.63 8.84
C LEU A 312 -16.64 -2.97 8.07
N THR A 313 -16.54 -2.84 6.75
CA THR A 313 -17.61 -2.33 5.87
C THR A 313 -18.50 -3.43 5.30
N GLY A 314 -18.20 -4.70 5.60
CA GLY A 314 -18.92 -5.87 5.12
C GLY A 314 -18.53 -6.33 3.72
N ARG A 315 -17.42 -5.81 3.15
CA ARG A 315 -16.91 -6.23 1.85
C ARG A 315 -15.92 -7.37 2.03
N GLN A 316 -15.98 -8.38 1.15
CA GLN A 316 -14.96 -9.42 1.08
C GLN A 316 -13.58 -8.78 0.90
N ARG A 317 -12.64 -9.07 1.82
CA ARG A 317 -11.37 -8.36 1.88
C ARG A 317 -10.15 -9.26 1.84
N TYR A 318 -10.20 -10.41 2.47
CA TYR A 318 -9.05 -11.31 2.49
C TYR A 318 -9.44 -12.78 2.47
N LEU A 319 -8.60 -13.58 1.81
CA LEU A 319 -8.60 -15.03 1.88
C LEU A 319 -7.83 -15.47 3.12
N GLN A 320 -8.41 -16.38 3.91
CA GLN A 320 -7.68 -17.17 4.90
C GLN A 320 -7.69 -18.63 4.46
N ALA A 321 -6.51 -19.28 4.41
CA ALA A 321 -6.40 -20.67 4.00
C ALA A 321 -5.40 -21.43 4.88
N VAL A 322 -5.70 -22.70 5.19
CA VAL A 322 -4.90 -23.58 6.05
C VAL A 322 -4.29 -24.69 5.21
N LYS A 323 -2.96 -24.89 5.32
CA LYS A 323 -2.24 -25.97 4.62
C LYS A 323 -2.43 -27.33 5.26
#